data_618fb6cb091eb00e992652cda9c017a6
#
_entry.id   618fb6cb091eb00e992652cda9c017a6
#
_cell.length_a   1.000
_cell.length_b   1.000
_cell.length_c   1.000
_cell.angle_alpha   90.00
_cell.angle_beta   90.00
_cell.angle_gamma   90.00
#
_symmetry.space_group_name_H-M   'P 1'
#
loop_
_entity.id
_entity.type
_entity.pdbx_description
1 polymer ?
#
loop_
_entity_poly.entity_id
_entity_poly.type
_entity_poly.pdbx_seq_one_letter_code
_entity_poly.pdbx_strand_id
1 'polypeptide(L)'
;MELNWFSFITSIIARFKFIYCLVCVVMASKMVVLLPAIIAAFIIGVLGLLLAPSEVRNRDLSFPTGTIKIDNDTIKVEVAKSPEERQRWLMFREDPIPLDSAMLLAYGKPDLYALWLINIQYNLDLIWLDENGRVVYVKEDAQICTNPFDASKCTYKNTSPAKFVIAASSGFIANHNVSTSSIMKIISI
;
A
#
# COMPACT_ATOMS: atom_id res chain seq x y z
N MET A 1 -1.96 -24.63 79.24
CA MET A 1 -2.30 -25.20 77.91
C MET A 1 -1.93 -24.14 76.91
N GLU A 2 -0.65 -24.05 76.52
CA GLU A 2 -0.17 -23.08 75.52
C GLU A 2 -0.33 -23.71 74.15
N LEU A 3 -1.25 -23.14 73.39
CA LEU A 3 -1.40 -23.49 71.97
C LEU A 3 -0.15 -23.04 71.23
N ASN A 4 0.56 -23.98 70.64
CA ASN A 4 1.80 -23.80 69.96
C ASN A 4 1.53 -23.12 68.56
N TRP A 5 1.28 -21.81 68.58
CA TRP A 5 0.98 -20.97 67.45
C TRP A 5 2.06 -21.08 66.37
N PHE A 6 3.29 -21.32 66.69
CA PHE A 6 4.41 -21.48 65.80
C PHE A 6 4.28 -22.70 64.88
N SER A 7 3.76 -23.83 65.43
CA SER A 7 3.54 -25.04 64.60
C SER A 7 2.39 -24.89 63.62
N PHE A 8 1.37 -24.08 63.98
CA PHE A 8 0.25 -23.81 63.06
C PHE A 8 0.64 -22.92 61.89
N ILE A 9 1.42 -21.86 62.14
CA ILE A 9 1.91 -20.93 61.11
C ILE A 9 2.88 -21.62 60.13
N THR A 10 3.79 -22.45 60.64
CA THR A 10 4.73 -23.20 59.78
C THR A 10 4.02 -24.22 58.89
N SER A 11 2.95 -24.85 59.35
CA SER A 11 2.14 -25.76 58.55
C SER A 11 1.38 -25.03 57.42
N ILE A 12 0.86 -23.83 57.69
CA ILE A 12 0.18 -23.01 56.70
C ILE A 12 1.18 -22.51 55.60
N ILE A 13 2.33 -22.05 56.01
CA ILE A 13 3.38 -21.59 55.10
C ILE A 13 3.89 -22.73 54.17
N ALA A 14 4.07 -23.93 54.75
CA ALA A 14 4.46 -25.10 53.96
C ALA A 14 3.41 -25.50 52.92
N ARG A 15 2.12 -25.44 53.28
CA ARG A 15 1.01 -25.70 52.32
C ARG A 15 0.91 -24.65 51.22
N PHE A 16 1.12 -23.38 51.53
CA PHE A 16 1.16 -22.31 50.53
C PHE A 16 2.35 -22.48 49.58
N LYS A 17 3.55 -22.78 50.06
CA LYS A 17 4.70 -23.09 49.20
C LYS A 17 4.46 -24.26 48.26
N PHE A 18 3.79 -25.31 48.73
CA PHE A 18 3.48 -26.47 47.91
C PHE A 18 2.47 -26.15 46.79
N ILE A 19 1.46 -25.34 47.11
CA ILE A 19 0.46 -24.88 46.10
C ILE A 19 1.12 -23.98 45.08
N TYR A 20 1.99 -23.04 45.47
CA TYR A 20 2.74 -22.20 44.54
C TYR A 20 3.65 -23.01 43.61
N CYS A 21 4.35 -24.01 44.17
CA CYS A 21 5.20 -24.89 43.40
C CYS A 21 4.39 -25.71 42.35
N LEU A 22 3.23 -26.23 42.73
CA LEU A 22 2.34 -27.01 41.86
C LEU A 22 1.76 -26.15 40.72
N VAL A 23 1.35 -24.90 41.03
CA VAL A 23 0.83 -23.95 40.04
C VAL A 23 1.93 -23.54 39.07
N CYS A 24 3.16 -23.28 39.56
CA CYS A 24 4.28 -22.98 38.68
C CYS A 24 4.64 -24.14 37.75
N VAL A 25 4.64 -25.37 38.24
CA VAL A 25 4.94 -26.57 37.41
C VAL A 25 3.84 -26.81 36.37
N VAL A 26 2.56 -26.63 36.70
CA VAL A 26 1.44 -26.80 35.77
C VAL A 26 1.43 -25.69 34.73
N MET A 27 1.73 -24.45 35.08
CA MET A 27 1.87 -23.36 34.13
C MET A 27 3.09 -23.53 33.20
N ALA A 28 4.22 -23.94 33.77
CA ALA A 28 5.44 -24.20 33.01
C ALA A 28 5.23 -25.34 31.98
N SER A 29 4.54 -26.42 32.34
CA SER A 29 4.26 -27.53 31.43
C SER A 29 3.34 -27.11 30.25
N LYS A 30 2.35 -26.27 30.51
CA LYS A 30 1.49 -25.73 29.43
C LYS A 30 2.23 -24.75 28.52
N MET A 31 3.12 -23.93 29.07
CA MET A 31 3.96 -23.03 28.26
C MET A 31 4.97 -23.78 27.39
N VAL A 32 5.54 -24.87 27.87
CA VAL A 32 6.48 -25.70 27.12
C VAL A 32 5.82 -26.32 25.88
N VAL A 33 4.51 -26.61 25.93
CA VAL A 33 3.77 -27.14 24.77
C VAL A 33 3.22 -26.04 23.86
N LEU A 34 2.74 -24.93 24.42
CA LEU A 34 2.12 -23.84 23.65
C LEU A 34 3.14 -22.97 22.93
N LEU A 35 4.29 -22.70 23.54
CA LEU A 35 5.31 -21.82 22.96
C LEU A 35 5.83 -22.31 21.60
N PRO A 36 6.23 -23.59 21.42
CA PRO A 36 6.66 -24.08 20.11
C PRO A 36 5.53 -24.06 19.06
N ALA A 37 4.28 -24.29 19.48
CA ALA A 37 3.14 -24.22 18.57
C ALA A 37 2.89 -22.79 18.07
N ILE A 38 3.00 -21.79 18.95
CA ILE A 38 2.88 -20.37 18.59
C ILE A 38 4.03 -19.95 17.66
N ILE A 39 5.26 -20.36 17.98
CA ILE A 39 6.43 -20.07 17.15
C ILE A 39 6.28 -20.72 15.76
N ALA A 40 5.85 -21.98 15.70
CA ALA A 40 5.63 -22.67 14.43
C ALA A 40 4.53 -21.98 13.60
N ALA A 41 3.41 -21.60 14.20
CA ALA A 41 2.34 -20.87 13.54
C ALA A 41 2.80 -19.51 13.01
N PHE A 42 3.62 -18.80 13.80
CA PHE A 42 4.19 -17.51 13.39
C PHE A 42 5.17 -17.68 12.22
N ILE A 43 6.05 -18.67 12.27
CA ILE A 43 7.00 -18.96 11.17
C ILE A 43 6.25 -19.33 9.89
N ILE A 44 5.22 -20.19 9.98
CA ILE A 44 4.41 -20.57 8.81
C ILE A 44 3.66 -19.36 8.25
N GLY A 45 3.12 -18.49 9.10
CA GLY A 45 2.44 -17.26 8.68
C GLY A 45 3.37 -16.29 7.96
N VAL A 46 4.55 -16.04 8.54
CA VAL A 46 5.57 -15.16 7.94
C VAL A 46 6.10 -15.76 6.63
N LEU A 47 6.40 -17.06 6.63
CA LEU A 47 6.88 -17.74 5.42
C LEU A 47 5.82 -17.73 4.32
N GLY A 48 4.56 -17.97 4.65
CA GLY A 48 3.45 -17.86 3.71
C GLY A 48 3.29 -16.46 3.13
N LEU A 49 3.51 -15.42 3.94
CA LEU A 49 3.47 -14.03 3.46
C LEU A 49 4.65 -13.70 2.55
N LEU A 50 5.85 -14.20 2.86
CA LEU A 50 7.07 -13.96 2.07
C LEU A 50 7.10 -14.75 0.75
N LEU A 51 6.52 -15.95 0.74
CA LEU A 51 6.46 -16.80 -0.44
C LEU A 51 5.21 -16.59 -1.28
N ALA A 52 4.28 -15.71 -0.85
CA ALA A 52 3.12 -15.37 -1.64
C ALA A 52 3.55 -14.71 -2.96
N PRO A 53 3.22 -15.30 -4.13
CA PRO A 53 3.56 -14.71 -5.42
C PRO A 53 3.01 -13.29 -5.53
N SER A 54 3.72 -12.42 -6.27
CA SER A 54 3.28 -11.04 -6.55
C SER A 54 1.87 -10.99 -7.12
N GLU A 55 1.49 -12.01 -7.91
CA GLU A 55 0.14 -12.22 -8.45
C GLU A 55 -0.93 -12.35 -7.38
N VAL A 56 -0.64 -13.01 -6.25
CA VAL A 56 -1.61 -13.13 -5.13
C VAL A 56 -1.79 -11.80 -4.41
N ARG A 57 -0.75 -10.98 -4.34
CA ARG A 57 -0.81 -9.64 -3.76
C ARG A 57 -1.52 -8.62 -4.65
N ASN A 58 -1.55 -8.87 -5.98
CA ASN A 58 -2.19 -8.00 -7.00
C ASN A 58 -3.50 -8.56 -7.55
N ARG A 59 -3.93 -9.71 -7.07
CA ARG A 59 -4.83 -10.65 -7.72
C ARG A 59 -6.22 -10.12 -8.08
N ASP A 60 -6.71 -9.06 -7.48
CA ASP A 60 -8.14 -8.73 -7.55
C ASP A 60 -8.48 -7.32 -8.02
N LEU A 61 -7.51 -6.55 -8.53
CA LEU A 61 -7.77 -5.24 -9.10
C LEU A 61 -7.49 -5.25 -10.61
N SER A 62 -8.47 -5.76 -11.36
CA SER A 62 -8.57 -5.45 -12.77
C SER A 62 -9.20 -4.06 -12.90
N PHE A 63 -8.43 -3.10 -13.38
CA PHE A 63 -8.94 -1.77 -13.64
C PHE A 63 -9.82 -1.79 -14.90
N PRO A 64 -10.98 -1.11 -14.90
CA PRO A 64 -11.74 -0.87 -16.12
C PRO A 64 -10.83 -0.20 -17.15
N THR A 65 -10.97 -0.63 -18.40
CA THR A 65 -10.23 -0.04 -19.52
C THR A 65 -11.06 0.99 -20.23
N GLY A 66 -10.41 2.01 -20.76
CA GLY A 66 -11.05 3.06 -21.52
C GLY A 66 -10.13 3.63 -22.58
N THR A 67 -10.59 4.70 -23.19
CA THR A 67 -9.84 5.44 -24.21
C THR A 67 -9.99 6.93 -23.94
N ILE A 68 -8.87 7.62 -23.94
CA ILE A 68 -8.82 9.08 -23.89
C ILE A 68 -8.12 9.60 -25.15
N LYS A 69 -8.32 10.86 -25.43
CA LYS A 69 -7.59 11.58 -26.46
C LYS A 69 -6.88 12.75 -25.81
N ILE A 70 -5.57 12.85 -26.00
CA ILE A 70 -4.77 14.02 -25.60
C ILE A 70 -4.36 14.71 -26.87
N ASP A 71 -4.89 15.91 -27.10
CA ASP A 71 -4.75 16.67 -28.32
C ASP A 71 -5.16 15.82 -29.56
N ASN A 72 -4.21 15.28 -30.32
CA ASN A 72 -4.47 14.43 -31.48
C ASN A 72 -4.25 12.94 -31.21
N ASP A 73 -3.61 12.58 -30.10
CA ASP A 73 -3.22 11.21 -29.83
C ASP A 73 -4.29 10.45 -29.04
N THR A 74 -4.56 9.24 -29.49
CA THR A 74 -5.50 8.33 -28.82
C THR A 74 -4.74 7.38 -27.93
N ILE A 75 -5.04 7.40 -26.61
CA ILE A 75 -4.34 6.68 -25.58
C ILE A 75 -5.30 5.67 -24.93
N LYS A 76 -4.86 4.43 -24.79
CA LYS A 76 -5.57 3.43 -24.01
C LYS A 76 -5.32 3.69 -22.52
N VAL A 77 -6.36 3.62 -21.71
CA VAL A 77 -6.20 3.85 -20.27
C VAL A 77 -6.83 2.74 -19.44
N GLU A 78 -6.16 2.41 -18.37
CA GLU A 78 -6.75 1.75 -17.21
C GLU A 78 -7.29 2.83 -16.27
N VAL A 79 -8.49 2.66 -15.72
CA VAL A 79 -9.17 3.72 -14.98
C VAL A 79 -9.37 3.35 -13.51
N ALA A 80 -8.83 4.18 -12.61
CA ALA A 80 -9.02 4.06 -11.18
C ALA A 80 -10.04 5.10 -10.70
N LYS A 81 -11.26 4.66 -10.36
CA LYS A 81 -12.39 5.52 -9.93
C LYS A 81 -12.68 5.42 -8.43
N SER A 82 -12.61 4.22 -7.86
CA SER A 82 -12.85 4.04 -6.42
C SER A 82 -11.66 4.50 -5.59
N PRO A 83 -11.85 4.82 -4.30
CA PRO A 83 -10.75 5.13 -3.40
C PRO A 83 -9.71 4.02 -3.34
N GLU A 84 -10.16 2.76 -3.30
CA GLU A 84 -9.33 1.56 -3.23
C GLU A 84 -8.49 1.40 -4.51
N GLU A 85 -9.11 1.58 -5.69
CA GLU A 85 -8.41 1.54 -6.98
C GLU A 85 -7.34 2.65 -7.06
N ARG A 86 -7.69 3.89 -6.67
CA ARG A 86 -6.73 5.00 -6.67
C ARG A 86 -5.60 4.81 -5.67
N GLN A 87 -5.87 4.17 -4.51
CA GLN A 87 -4.82 3.86 -3.54
C GLN A 87 -3.86 2.79 -4.07
N ARG A 88 -4.37 1.80 -4.78
CA ARG A 88 -3.61 0.68 -5.32
C ARG A 88 -2.89 1.04 -6.63
N TRP A 89 -3.54 1.76 -7.50
CA TRP A 89 -3.11 2.22 -8.84
C TRP A 89 -1.99 1.35 -9.48
N LEU A 90 -0.78 1.86 -9.69
CA LEU A 90 0.36 1.14 -10.30
C LEU A 90 1.25 0.40 -9.31
N MET A 91 0.89 0.34 -8.01
CA MET A 91 1.70 -0.33 -7.01
C MET A 91 1.94 -1.80 -7.35
N PHE A 92 3.16 -2.26 -7.13
CA PHE A 92 3.62 -3.65 -7.34
C PHE A 92 3.54 -4.14 -8.79
N ARG A 93 3.34 -3.27 -9.76
CA ARG A 93 3.42 -3.61 -11.17
C ARG A 93 4.90 -3.64 -11.57
N GLU A 94 5.38 -4.80 -12.03
CA GLU A 94 6.78 -5.02 -12.40
C GLU A 94 7.07 -4.46 -13.80
N ASP A 95 6.15 -4.68 -14.75
CA ASP A 95 6.29 -4.22 -16.12
C ASP A 95 5.82 -2.78 -16.29
N PRO A 96 6.63 -1.90 -16.93
CA PRO A 96 6.21 -0.56 -17.28
C PRO A 96 4.99 -0.57 -18.21
N ILE A 97 4.12 0.42 -18.07
CA ILE A 97 3.01 0.65 -19.02
C ILE A 97 3.62 1.04 -20.37
N PRO A 98 3.13 0.46 -21.49
CA PRO A 98 3.54 0.90 -22.82
C PRO A 98 3.29 2.39 -23.05
N LEU A 99 4.13 3.06 -23.87
CA LEU A 99 4.02 4.51 -24.10
C LEU A 99 2.75 4.94 -24.86
N ASP A 100 1.98 4.03 -25.44
CA ASP A 100 0.67 4.27 -26.03
C ASP A 100 -0.50 4.08 -25.03
N SER A 101 -0.16 3.84 -23.79
CA SER A 101 -1.11 3.51 -22.71
C SER A 101 -0.78 4.27 -21.43
N ALA A 102 -1.77 4.44 -20.56
CA ALA A 102 -1.59 5.13 -19.28
C ALA A 102 -2.61 4.63 -18.22
N MET A 103 -2.42 5.04 -16.99
CA MET A 103 -3.45 4.92 -15.94
C MET A 103 -4.10 6.29 -15.71
N LEU A 104 -5.43 6.32 -15.71
CA LEU A 104 -6.24 7.50 -15.41
C LEU A 104 -6.84 7.38 -14.00
N LEU A 105 -6.39 8.20 -13.09
CA LEU A 105 -6.99 8.35 -11.77
C LEU A 105 -8.09 9.42 -11.86
N ALA A 106 -9.34 9.04 -11.63
CA ALA A 106 -10.48 9.94 -11.68
C ALA A 106 -10.97 10.25 -10.26
N TYR A 107 -11.03 11.52 -9.91
CA TYR A 107 -11.49 12.00 -8.61
C TYR A 107 -12.89 12.59 -8.70
N GLY A 108 -13.64 12.53 -7.58
CA GLY A 108 -15.02 13.03 -7.53
C GLY A 108 -15.15 14.55 -7.63
N LYS A 109 -14.12 15.30 -7.20
CA LYS A 109 -14.08 16.77 -7.21
C LYS A 109 -12.68 17.28 -7.54
N PRO A 110 -12.54 18.51 -8.04
CA PRO A 110 -11.23 19.15 -8.16
C PRO A 110 -10.61 19.44 -6.78
N ASP A 111 -9.32 19.07 -6.61
CA ASP A 111 -8.56 19.33 -5.39
C ASP A 111 -7.05 19.23 -5.66
N LEU A 112 -6.23 19.41 -4.63
CA LEU A 112 -4.79 19.20 -4.69
C LEU A 112 -4.48 17.75 -4.30
N TYR A 113 -4.17 16.93 -5.28
CA TYR A 113 -3.92 15.49 -5.11
C TYR A 113 -2.42 15.18 -5.12
N ALA A 114 -1.92 14.67 -4.00
CA ALA A 114 -0.55 14.17 -3.90
C ALA A 114 -0.49 12.70 -4.29
N LEU A 115 0.48 12.33 -5.10
CA LEU A 115 0.79 10.96 -5.47
C LEU A 115 2.08 10.53 -4.79
N TRP A 116 2.00 9.51 -3.99
CA TRP A 116 3.14 8.89 -3.34
C TRP A 116 3.57 7.65 -4.13
N LEU A 117 4.79 7.67 -4.68
CA LEU A 117 5.31 6.61 -5.54
C LEU A 117 5.91 5.44 -4.75
N ILE A 118 5.28 5.08 -3.61
CA ILE A 118 5.68 3.90 -2.84
C ILE A 118 5.28 2.62 -3.60
N ASN A 119 6.14 1.61 -3.56
CA ASN A 119 5.92 0.32 -4.23
C ASN A 119 5.69 0.44 -5.75
N ILE A 120 6.03 1.55 -6.36
CA ILE A 120 6.15 1.70 -7.80
C ILE A 120 7.54 1.21 -8.21
N GLN A 121 7.65 0.48 -9.33
CA GLN A 121 8.87 -0.20 -9.73
C GLN A 121 9.67 0.54 -10.82
N TYR A 122 9.08 1.58 -11.42
CA TYR A 122 9.68 2.36 -12.51
C TYR A 122 9.24 3.82 -12.44
N ASN A 123 10.08 4.71 -12.98
CA ASN A 123 9.78 6.14 -13.00
C ASN A 123 8.56 6.45 -13.86
N LEU A 124 7.83 7.48 -13.49
CA LEU A 124 6.56 7.85 -14.11
C LEU A 124 6.58 9.29 -14.63
N ASP A 125 5.83 9.51 -15.69
CA ASP A 125 5.34 10.82 -16.08
C ASP A 125 3.95 11.02 -15.48
N LEU A 126 3.75 12.14 -14.79
CA LEU A 126 2.52 12.47 -14.07
C LEU A 126 1.94 13.77 -14.65
N ILE A 127 0.64 13.73 -15.01
CA ILE A 127 -0.07 14.84 -15.62
C ILE A 127 -1.37 15.08 -14.87
N TRP A 128 -1.50 16.23 -14.23
CA TRP A 128 -2.73 16.63 -13.55
C TRP A 128 -3.58 17.50 -14.46
N LEU A 129 -4.90 17.22 -14.48
CA LEU A 129 -5.85 17.89 -15.37
C LEU A 129 -7.06 18.38 -14.58
N ASP A 130 -7.57 19.54 -14.95
CA ASP A 130 -8.78 20.12 -14.38
C ASP A 130 -10.05 19.31 -14.78
N GLU A 131 -11.21 19.78 -14.38
CA GLU A 131 -12.49 19.16 -14.71
C GLU A 131 -12.85 19.27 -16.20
N ASN A 132 -12.24 20.19 -16.93
CA ASN A 132 -12.42 20.39 -18.37
C ASN A 132 -11.38 19.59 -19.19
N GLY A 133 -10.51 18.84 -18.52
CA GLY A 133 -9.44 18.07 -19.15
C GLY A 133 -8.23 18.90 -19.58
N ARG A 134 -8.09 20.14 -19.09
CA ARG A 134 -6.90 20.96 -19.37
C ARG A 134 -5.77 20.56 -18.43
N VAL A 135 -4.58 20.46 -18.96
CA VAL A 135 -3.38 20.19 -18.16
C VAL A 135 -3.07 21.38 -17.25
N VAL A 136 -3.05 21.15 -15.95
CA VAL A 136 -2.75 22.18 -14.93
C VAL A 136 -1.36 22.01 -14.31
N TYR A 137 -0.81 20.80 -14.36
CA TYR A 137 0.54 20.52 -13.87
C TYR A 137 1.09 19.26 -14.52
N VAL A 138 2.38 19.25 -14.80
CA VAL A 138 3.13 18.08 -15.27
C VAL A 138 4.36 17.84 -14.41
N LYS A 139 4.71 16.59 -14.23
CA LYS A 139 5.96 16.15 -13.62
C LYS A 139 6.53 15.03 -14.48
N GLU A 140 7.58 15.36 -15.22
CA GLU A 140 8.33 14.41 -16.00
C GLU A 140 9.29 13.61 -15.11
N ASP A 141 9.51 12.36 -15.47
CA ASP A 141 10.46 11.45 -14.84
C ASP A 141 10.41 11.48 -13.31
N ALA A 142 9.20 11.37 -12.76
CA ALA A 142 8.97 11.31 -11.32
C ALA A 142 9.65 10.07 -10.74
N GLN A 143 10.61 10.30 -9.86
CA GLN A 143 11.44 9.24 -9.26
C GLN A 143 10.64 8.43 -8.25
N ILE A 144 10.85 7.12 -8.25
CA ILE A 144 10.25 6.19 -7.29
C ILE A 144 10.83 6.37 -5.88
N CYS A 145 10.13 5.81 -4.89
CA CYS A 145 10.60 5.76 -3.52
C CYS A 145 11.67 4.66 -3.35
N THR A 146 12.91 5.04 -3.19
CA THR A 146 13.99 4.10 -2.84
C THR A 146 14.04 3.81 -1.33
N ASN A 147 13.52 4.73 -0.52
CA ASN A 147 13.38 4.57 0.93
C ASN A 147 11.96 4.97 1.37
N PRO A 148 11.16 4.03 1.90
CA PRO A 148 9.79 4.31 2.33
C PRO A 148 9.69 5.30 3.51
N PHE A 149 10.78 5.52 4.26
CA PHE A 149 10.82 6.50 5.35
C PHE A 149 11.08 7.94 4.88
N ASP A 150 11.38 8.15 3.59
CA ASP A 150 11.67 9.46 3.01
C ASP A 150 10.60 9.85 1.97
N ALA A 151 9.35 9.77 2.40
CA ALA A 151 8.18 10.00 1.54
C ALA A 151 8.19 11.36 0.83
N SER A 152 8.82 12.39 1.43
CA SER A 152 8.87 13.73 0.87
C SER A 152 9.62 13.81 -0.47
N LYS A 153 10.57 12.91 -0.72
CA LYS A 153 11.37 12.86 -1.94
C LYS A 153 10.67 12.20 -3.13
N CYS A 154 9.63 11.43 -2.85
CA CYS A 154 8.90 10.66 -3.87
C CYS A 154 7.38 10.88 -3.81
N THR A 155 6.97 12.03 -3.24
CA THR A 155 5.58 12.49 -3.25
C THR A 155 5.49 13.73 -4.12
N TYR A 156 4.65 13.67 -5.15
CA TYR A 156 4.43 14.74 -6.11
C TYR A 156 3.02 15.27 -6.01
N LYS A 157 2.85 16.58 -6.03
CA LYS A 157 1.57 17.25 -5.82
C LYS A 157 1.38 18.38 -6.83
N ASN A 158 0.17 18.50 -7.36
CA ASN A 158 -0.22 19.63 -8.21
C ASN A 158 -0.28 20.95 -7.42
N THR A 159 -0.12 22.04 -8.14
CA THR A 159 -0.17 23.41 -7.58
C THR A 159 -1.53 24.09 -7.81
N SER A 160 -2.33 23.57 -8.73
CA SER A 160 -3.69 24.05 -9.06
C SER A 160 -4.67 22.89 -8.96
N PRO A 161 -5.96 23.11 -8.62
CA PRO A 161 -6.94 22.05 -8.48
C PRO A 161 -7.04 21.18 -9.74
N ALA A 162 -7.00 19.86 -9.56
CA ALA A 162 -7.13 18.87 -10.61
C ALA A 162 -8.24 17.88 -10.28
N LYS A 163 -8.92 17.34 -11.29
CA LYS A 163 -9.94 16.30 -11.16
C LYS A 163 -9.48 14.96 -11.67
N PHE A 164 -8.51 14.97 -12.59
CA PHE A 164 -7.93 13.78 -13.17
C PHE A 164 -6.41 13.80 -13.02
N VAL A 165 -5.82 12.62 -12.90
CA VAL A 165 -4.37 12.46 -13.02
C VAL A 165 -4.08 11.32 -13.98
N ILE A 166 -3.24 11.58 -14.97
CA ILE A 166 -2.68 10.55 -15.85
C ILE A 166 -1.31 10.18 -15.29
N ALA A 167 -1.10 8.90 -15.09
CA ALA A 167 0.18 8.32 -14.75
C ALA A 167 0.60 7.36 -15.85
N ALA A 168 1.75 7.61 -16.43
CA ALA A 168 2.32 6.81 -17.51
C ALA A 168 3.81 6.53 -17.25
N SER A 169 4.40 5.61 -17.97
CA SER A 169 5.84 5.38 -17.91
C SER A 169 6.62 6.61 -18.32
N SER A 170 7.78 6.82 -17.71
CA SER A 170 8.69 7.92 -18.07
C SER A 170 8.99 7.93 -19.57
N GLY A 171 8.95 9.13 -20.17
CA GLY A 171 9.06 9.36 -21.61
C GLY A 171 7.71 9.52 -22.33
N PHE A 172 6.58 9.28 -21.67
CA PHE A 172 5.26 9.46 -22.23
C PHE A 172 4.99 10.91 -22.64
N ILE A 173 5.31 11.88 -21.77
CA ILE A 173 5.12 13.32 -22.02
C ILE A 173 5.89 13.75 -23.26
N ALA A 174 7.15 13.34 -23.38
CA ALA A 174 7.99 13.65 -24.53
C ALA A 174 7.46 12.97 -25.82
N ASN A 175 7.03 11.71 -25.74
CA ASN A 175 6.53 10.95 -26.90
C ASN A 175 5.25 11.55 -27.50
N HIS A 176 4.37 12.10 -26.65
CA HIS A 176 3.09 12.69 -27.05
C HIS A 176 3.10 14.22 -27.08
N ASN A 177 4.25 14.86 -26.85
CA ASN A 177 4.41 16.32 -26.81
C ASN A 177 3.42 16.99 -25.84
N VAL A 178 3.11 16.35 -24.70
CA VAL A 178 2.16 16.87 -23.72
C VAL A 178 2.74 18.10 -23.01
N SER A 179 1.95 19.15 -22.90
CA SER A 179 2.31 20.41 -22.24
C SER A 179 1.13 20.96 -21.43
N THR A 180 1.34 22.06 -20.75
CA THR A 180 0.27 22.79 -20.04
C THR A 180 -0.78 23.41 -20.95
N SER A 181 -0.56 23.42 -22.27
CA SER A 181 -1.56 23.83 -23.28
C SER A 181 -2.40 22.64 -23.79
N SER A 182 -2.01 21.43 -23.49
CA SER A 182 -2.69 20.21 -23.95
C SER A 182 -4.06 20.03 -23.29
N ILE A 183 -4.98 19.38 -24.04
CA ILE A 183 -6.34 19.09 -23.57
C ILE A 183 -6.64 17.61 -23.74
N MET A 184 -7.09 17.00 -22.64
CA MET A 184 -7.60 15.62 -22.64
C MET A 184 -9.11 15.61 -22.89
N LYS A 185 -9.57 14.66 -23.70
CA LYS A 185 -10.99 14.31 -23.86
C LYS A 185 -11.19 12.83 -23.56
N ILE A 186 -12.17 12.51 -22.72
CA ILE A 186 -12.58 11.14 -22.46
C ILE A 186 -13.45 10.67 -23.64
N ILE A 187 -13.06 9.56 -24.27
CA ILE A 187 -13.82 8.93 -25.36
C ILE A 187 -14.73 7.84 -24.78
N SER A 188 -14.15 6.97 -23.94
CA SER A 188 -14.88 5.90 -23.22
C SER A 188 -14.18 5.53 -21.91
N ILE A 189 -14.92 5.31 -20.84
CA ILE A 189 -14.40 4.82 -19.55
C ILE A 189 -15.47 4.04 -18.80
#